data_d527a1399e944ed131af013de04baedc
#
_entry.id   d527a1399e944ed131af013de04baedc
#
_cell.length_a   1.000
_cell.length_b   1.000
_cell.length_c   1.000
_cell.angle_alpha   90.00
_cell.angle_beta   90.00
_cell.angle_gamma   90.00
#
_symmetry.space_group_name_H-M   'P 1'
#
loop_
_entity.id
_entity.type
_entity.pdbx_description
1 polymer ?
#
loop_
_entity_poly.entity_id
_entity_poly.type
_entity_poly.pdbx_seq_one_letter_code
_entity_poly.pdbx_strand_id
1 'polypeptide(L)'
;FINKHASLLPSYKGLMPYFWTKIDNAENGVTFHLVNKKIDNGKIIYQKKIKTKFNSMIEFYLDVYDKFPVYFLKALKNLKQKKFIKSEINKSYYSIPNRKDYSNFLKKKGKVILFSNFFKIYKLVKV
;
A
#
# COMPACT_ATOMS: atom_id res chain seq x y z
N PHE A 1 6.16 17.82 0.07
CA PHE A 1 6.35 16.51 0.71
C PHE A 1 5.83 15.40 -0.20
N ILE A 2 6.49 14.21 -0.15
CA ILE A 2 6.09 12.99 -0.85
C ILE A 2 5.59 12.00 0.20
N ASN A 3 4.43 11.40 -0.03
CA ASN A 3 3.92 10.28 0.75
C ASN A 3 3.98 8.98 -0.07
N LYS A 4 4.22 7.86 0.63
CA LYS A 4 4.10 6.51 0.10
C LYS A 4 2.84 5.86 0.65
N HIS A 5 1.91 5.52 -0.23
CA HIS A 5 0.67 4.82 0.11
C HIS A 5 0.67 3.41 -0.47
N ALA A 6 0.26 2.43 0.32
CA ALA A 6 0.36 1.00 -0.02
C ALA A 6 -0.88 0.49 -0.77
N SER A 7 -1.38 1.27 -1.72
CA SER A 7 -2.42 0.87 -2.68
C SER A 7 -2.19 1.51 -4.04
N LEU A 8 -3.05 1.19 -4.99
CA LEU A 8 -3.15 1.85 -6.29
C LEU A 8 -4.12 3.03 -6.16
N LEU A 9 -3.61 4.22 -5.76
CA LEU A 9 -4.43 5.42 -5.72
C LEU A 9 -5.01 5.77 -7.11
N PRO A 10 -6.22 6.30 -7.15
CA PRO A 10 -7.03 6.90 -6.10
C PRO A 10 -7.88 5.92 -5.28
N SER A 11 -7.78 4.63 -5.52
CA SER A 11 -8.51 3.60 -4.77
C SER A 11 -7.83 3.29 -3.43
N TYR A 12 -8.64 2.88 -2.43
CA TYR A 12 -8.17 2.46 -1.10
C TYR A 12 -7.34 3.54 -0.37
N LYS A 13 -7.82 4.78 -0.37
CA LYS A 13 -7.29 5.87 0.46
C LYS A 13 -7.50 5.57 1.94
N GLY A 14 -6.64 6.10 2.80
CA GLY A 14 -6.77 5.99 4.25
C GLY A 14 -5.98 4.84 4.84
N LEU A 15 -6.54 4.12 5.80
CA LEU A 15 -5.81 3.18 6.65
C LEU A 15 -5.88 1.73 6.15
N MET A 16 -4.81 0.98 6.39
CA MET A 16 -4.70 -0.45 6.14
C MET A 16 -5.11 -0.90 4.72
N PRO A 17 -4.62 -0.27 3.64
CA PRO A 17 -5.11 -0.53 2.28
C PRO A 17 -5.05 -2.00 1.86
N TYR A 18 -4.01 -2.77 2.23
CA TYR A 18 -3.95 -4.20 1.93
C TYR A 18 -5.11 -5.00 2.54
N PHE A 19 -5.56 -4.63 3.74
CA PHE A 19 -6.69 -5.26 4.39
C PHE A 19 -7.95 -5.14 3.52
N TRP A 20 -8.22 -3.97 3.02
CA TRP A 20 -9.40 -3.68 2.20
C TRP A 20 -9.29 -4.28 0.80
N THR A 21 -8.13 -4.18 0.14
CA THR A 21 -7.92 -4.85 -1.15
C THR A 21 -8.10 -6.36 -1.06
N LYS A 22 -7.75 -6.97 0.09
CA LYS A 22 -7.96 -8.40 0.33
C LYS A 22 -9.42 -8.77 0.47
N ILE A 23 -10.23 -7.95 1.15
CA ILE A 23 -11.69 -8.15 1.25
C ILE A 23 -12.34 -8.08 -0.12
N ASP A 24 -11.97 -7.08 -0.91
CA ASP A 24 -12.57 -6.79 -2.21
C ASP A 24 -11.97 -7.64 -3.35
N ASN A 25 -11.00 -8.50 -3.04
CA ASN A 25 -10.22 -9.27 -4.02
C ASN A 25 -9.62 -8.37 -5.13
N ALA A 26 -9.18 -7.18 -4.74
CA ALA A 26 -8.64 -6.17 -5.64
C ALA A 26 -7.12 -6.27 -5.78
N GLU A 27 -6.59 -5.51 -6.73
CA GLU A 27 -5.16 -5.47 -7.01
C GLU A 27 -4.39 -4.71 -5.94
N ASN A 28 -3.22 -5.24 -5.59
CA ASN A 28 -2.29 -4.58 -4.68
C ASN A 28 -1.30 -3.68 -5.43
N GLY A 29 -0.81 -2.68 -4.74
CA GLY A 29 0.21 -1.81 -5.31
C GLY A 29 0.77 -0.82 -4.31
N VAL A 30 1.63 0.04 -4.81
CA VAL A 30 2.20 1.15 -4.07
C VAL A 30 2.15 2.41 -4.92
N THR A 31 1.83 3.51 -4.29
CA THR A 31 1.75 4.83 -4.92
C THR A 31 2.61 5.83 -4.15
N PHE A 32 3.41 6.60 -4.87
CA PHE A 32 4.08 7.80 -4.37
C PHE A 32 3.35 9.01 -4.93
N HIS A 33 2.93 9.90 -4.04
CA HIS A 33 2.18 11.09 -4.42
C HIS A 33 2.64 12.31 -3.63
N LEU A 34 2.38 13.49 -4.14
CA LEU A 34 2.60 14.75 -3.42
C LEU A 34 1.54 14.89 -2.33
N VAL A 35 1.96 15.38 -1.17
CA VAL A 35 1.03 15.67 -0.07
C VAL A 35 0.27 16.96 -0.38
N ASN A 36 -1.03 16.97 -0.13
CA ASN A 36 -1.89 18.14 -0.17
C ASN A 36 -2.83 18.17 1.05
N LYS A 37 -3.80 19.09 1.09
CA LYS A 37 -4.73 19.24 2.22
C LYS A 37 -5.70 18.05 2.41
N LYS A 38 -5.85 17.18 1.42
CA LYS A 38 -6.75 16.02 1.47
C LYS A 38 -5.95 14.74 1.61
N ILE A 39 -6.41 13.80 2.44
CA ILE A 39 -5.73 12.51 2.66
C ILE A 39 -5.63 11.74 1.34
N ASP A 40 -4.42 11.26 1.04
CA ASP A 40 -4.09 10.41 -0.11
C ASP A 40 -4.68 10.89 -1.45
N ASN A 41 -4.68 12.22 -1.66
CA ASN A 41 -5.33 12.85 -2.81
C ASN A 41 -4.43 13.78 -3.62
N GLY A 42 -3.13 13.74 -3.40
CA GLY A 42 -2.17 14.55 -4.13
C GLY A 42 -1.80 13.96 -5.50
N LYS A 43 -1.09 14.76 -6.31
CA LYS A 43 -0.63 14.34 -7.64
C LYS A 43 0.25 13.09 -7.54
N ILE A 44 -0.09 12.05 -8.28
CA ILE A 44 0.66 10.80 -8.31
C ILE A 44 1.92 10.96 -9.16
N ILE A 45 3.08 10.69 -8.57
CA ILE A 45 4.40 10.79 -9.23
C ILE A 45 4.94 9.44 -9.67
N TYR A 46 4.57 8.37 -8.94
CA TYR A 46 4.93 7.00 -9.32
C TYR A 46 3.93 6.02 -8.75
N GLN A 47 3.64 4.98 -9.51
CA GLN A 47 2.75 3.90 -9.08
C GLN A 47 3.26 2.57 -9.60
N LYS A 48 3.17 1.53 -8.79
CA LYS A 48 3.57 0.17 -9.15
C LYS A 48 2.52 -0.82 -8.69
N LYS A 49 1.94 -1.54 -9.62
CA LYS A 49 1.12 -2.73 -9.36
C LYS A 49 2.01 -3.87 -8.88
N ILE A 50 1.61 -4.53 -7.81
CA ILE A 50 2.32 -5.67 -7.23
C ILE A 50 1.49 -6.93 -7.49
N LYS A 51 2.02 -7.80 -8.36
CA LYS A 51 1.34 -9.04 -8.79
C LYS A 51 1.57 -10.21 -7.83
N THR A 52 2.54 -10.11 -6.92
CA THR A 52 2.88 -11.15 -5.95
C THR A 52 1.69 -11.42 -5.03
N LYS A 53 1.37 -12.68 -4.80
CA LYS A 53 0.41 -13.10 -3.79
C LYS A 53 1.13 -13.19 -2.44
N PHE A 54 0.55 -12.59 -1.42
CA PHE A 54 1.09 -12.61 -0.06
C PHE A 54 0.22 -13.46 0.85
N ASN A 55 0.87 -14.15 1.78
CA ASN A 55 0.19 -15.01 2.74
C ASN A 55 -0.32 -14.22 3.95
N SER A 56 0.20 -13.02 4.19
CA SER A 56 -0.23 -12.14 5.26
C SER A 56 -0.10 -10.65 4.89
N MET A 57 -0.78 -9.80 5.64
CA MET A 57 -0.68 -8.35 5.51
C MET A 57 0.76 -7.86 5.82
N ILE A 58 1.38 -8.41 6.86
CA ILE A 58 2.76 -8.06 7.22
C ILE A 58 3.73 -8.44 6.09
N GLU A 59 3.55 -9.59 5.45
CA GLU A 59 4.41 -9.99 4.33
C GLU A 59 4.33 -9.00 3.16
N PHE A 60 3.13 -8.50 2.84
CA PHE A 60 2.97 -7.45 1.85
C PHE A 60 3.71 -6.17 2.22
N TYR A 61 3.56 -5.69 3.46
CA TYR A 61 4.25 -4.47 3.88
C TYR A 61 5.76 -4.62 3.93
N LEU A 62 6.28 -5.78 4.34
CA LEU A 62 7.71 -6.06 4.31
C LEU A 62 8.26 -6.03 2.87
N ASP A 63 7.54 -6.62 1.90
CA ASP A 63 7.92 -6.57 0.48
C ASP A 63 7.94 -5.13 -0.07
N VAL A 64 6.95 -4.32 0.30
CA VAL A 64 6.89 -2.90 -0.10
C VAL A 64 8.02 -2.09 0.55
N TYR A 65 8.40 -2.40 1.79
CA TYR A 65 9.52 -1.76 2.48
C TYR A 65 10.86 -2.12 1.86
N ASP A 66 11.09 -3.38 1.58
CA ASP A 66 12.32 -3.87 0.94
C ASP A 66 12.57 -3.18 -0.42
N LYS A 67 11.50 -3.00 -1.19
CA LYS A 67 11.56 -2.35 -2.52
C LYS A 67 11.46 -0.82 -2.48
N PHE A 68 11.27 -0.23 -1.29
CA PHE A 68 11.08 1.21 -1.15
C PHE A 68 12.19 2.05 -1.81
N PRO A 69 13.50 1.78 -1.60
CA PRO A 69 14.55 2.60 -2.18
C PRO A 69 14.44 2.68 -3.71
N VAL A 70 14.23 1.55 -4.35
CA VAL A 70 14.12 1.46 -5.82
C VAL A 70 12.90 2.23 -6.33
N TYR A 71 11.75 2.08 -5.67
CA TYR A 71 10.53 2.78 -6.07
C TYR A 71 10.61 4.28 -5.80
N PHE A 72 11.23 4.67 -4.69
CA PHE A 72 11.41 6.07 -4.34
C PHE A 72 12.33 6.81 -5.32
N LEU A 73 13.44 6.19 -5.73
CA LEU A 73 14.32 6.76 -6.76
C LEU A 73 13.58 6.97 -8.09
N LYS A 74 12.72 6.04 -8.49
CA LYS A 74 11.87 6.22 -9.69
C LYS A 74 10.87 7.37 -9.51
N ALA A 75 10.27 7.50 -8.33
CA ALA A 75 9.38 8.61 -8.02
C ALA A 75 10.11 9.96 -8.10
N LEU A 76 11.32 10.06 -7.52
CA LEU A 76 12.15 11.27 -7.60
C LEU A 76 12.51 11.63 -9.04
N LYS A 77 12.89 10.64 -9.85
CA LYS A 77 13.17 10.85 -11.28
C LYS A 77 11.96 11.42 -12.01
N ASN A 78 10.77 10.83 -11.80
CA ASN A 78 9.53 11.32 -12.39
C ASN A 78 9.18 12.73 -11.93
N LEU A 79 9.36 13.03 -10.63
CA LEU A 79 9.12 14.37 -10.09
C LEU A 79 10.04 15.41 -10.74
N LYS A 80 11.35 15.12 -10.85
CA LYS A 80 12.32 15.99 -11.53
C LYS A 80 11.92 16.26 -12.97
N GLN A 81 11.36 15.27 -13.66
CA GLN A 81 10.89 15.38 -15.03
C GLN A 81 9.45 15.94 -15.14
N LYS A 82 8.83 16.34 -14.03
CA LYS A 82 7.42 16.78 -13.96
C LYS A 82 6.42 15.78 -14.56
N LYS A 83 6.75 14.48 -14.50
CA LYS A 83 5.89 13.40 -14.97
C LYS A 83 4.90 13.02 -13.86
N PHE A 84 3.61 13.20 -14.14
CA PHE A 84 2.53 12.84 -13.22
C PHE A 84 1.60 11.84 -13.88
N ILE A 85 1.08 10.90 -13.08
CA ILE A 85 0.06 9.96 -13.52
C ILE A 85 -1.31 10.61 -13.33
N LYS A 86 -2.10 10.68 -14.40
CA LYS A 86 -3.50 11.08 -14.30
C LYS A 86 -4.26 10.00 -13.53
N SER A 87 -5.04 10.39 -12.55
CA SER A 87 -5.92 9.49 -11.81
C SER A 87 -7.35 9.98 -11.95
N GLU A 88 -8.27 9.04 -12.10
CA GLU A 88 -9.69 9.34 -12.01
C GLU A 88 -10.06 9.72 -10.58
N ILE A 89 -11.15 10.48 -10.44
CA ILE A 89 -11.64 10.86 -9.11
C ILE A 89 -12.33 9.64 -8.50
N ASN A 90 -11.68 9.03 -7.51
CA ASN A 90 -12.30 8.00 -6.69
C ASN A 90 -12.52 8.54 -5.27
N LYS A 91 -13.73 8.37 -4.75
CA LYS A 91 -14.12 8.85 -3.41
C LYS A 91 -13.91 7.79 -2.31
N SER A 92 -13.37 6.62 -2.64
CA SER A 92 -13.16 5.56 -1.64
C SER A 92 -12.15 5.98 -0.57
N TYR A 93 -12.58 6.01 0.66
CA TYR A 93 -11.77 6.25 1.85
C TYR A 93 -12.09 5.18 2.88
N TYR A 94 -11.06 4.59 3.45
CA TYR A 94 -11.20 3.51 4.42
C TYR A 94 -10.57 3.91 5.75
N SER A 95 -11.32 3.74 6.81
CA SER A 95 -10.90 3.97 8.19
C SER A 95 -10.31 2.69 8.82
N ILE A 96 -10.13 2.71 10.13
CA ILE A 96 -9.77 1.51 10.89
C ILE A 96 -10.89 0.48 10.76
N PRO A 97 -10.56 -0.80 10.43
CA PRO A 97 -11.54 -1.88 10.31
C PRO A 97 -12.27 -2.15 11.63
N ASN A 98 -13.56 -2.39 11.56
CA ASN A 98 -14.37 -2.84 12.68
C ASN A 98 -14.43 -4.38 12.76
N ARG A 99 -15.14 -4.94 13.76
CA ARG A 99 -15.26 -6.39 13.96
C ARG A 99 -15.85 -7.13 12.75
N LYS A 100 -16.85 -6.54 12.08
CA LYS A 100 -17.47 -7.13 10.88
C LYS A 100 -16.49 -7.18 9.72
N ASP A 101 -15.69 -6.13 9.55
CA ASP A 101 -14.65 -6.07 8.53
C ASP A 101 -13.58 -7.15 8.75
N TYR A 102 -13.14 -7.33 10.00
CA TYR A 102 -12.22 -8.42 10.35
C TYR A 102 -12.82 -9.80 10.07
N SER A 103 -14.10 -10.03 10.37
CA SER A 103 -14.79 -11.27 10.02
C SER A 103 -14.76 -11.52 8.50
N ASN A 104 -15.05 -10.50 7.71
CA ASN A 104 -15.00 -10.58 6.25
C ASN A 104 -13.57 -10.85 5.73
N PHE A 105 -12.58 -10.19 6.32
CA PHE A 105 -11.17 -10.41 5.98
C PHE A 105 -10.75 -11.87 6.22
N LEU A 106 -11.14 -12.45 7.36
CA LEU A 106 -10.86 -13.86 7.66
C LEU A 106 -11.58 -14.82 6.70
N LYS A 107 -12.85 -14.56 6.35
CA LYS A 107 -13.59 -15.32 5.33
C LYS A 107 -12.90 -15.31 3.98
N LYS A 108 -12.21 -14.23 3.63
CA LYS A 108 -11.37 -14.11 2.43
C LYS A 108 -9.97 -14.73 2.60
N LYS A 109 -9.77 -15.56 3.62
CA LYS A 109 -8.46 -16.16 3.97
C LYS A 109 -7.39 -15.10 4.21
N GLY A 110 -7.79 -13.92 4.69
CA GLY A 110 -6.88 -12.87 5.11
C GLY A 110 -6.17 -13.25 6.41
N LYS A 111 -4.89 -12.94 6.49
CA LYS A 111 -4.07 -13.12 7.71
C LYS A 111 -3.29 -11.83 7.96
N VAL A 112 -3.31 -11.33 9.18
CA VAL A 112 -2.57 -10.11 9.55
C VAL A 112 -1.08 -10.44 9.62
N ILE A 113 -0.72 -11.49 10.35
CA ILE A 113 0.64 -11.93 10.59
C ILE A 113 0.71 -13.46 10.57
N LEU A 114 1.85 -14.02 10.20
CA LEU A 114 2.18 -15.43 10.31
C LEU A 114 3.39 -15.60 11.23
N PHE A 115 3.51 -16.76 11.88
CA PHE A 115 4.67 -17.06 12.71
C PHE A 115 5.99 -16.90 11.96
N SER A 116 6.05 -17.32 10.69
CA SER A 116 7.21 -17.14 9.81
C SER A 116 7.60 -15.67 9.56
N ASN A 117 6.68 -14.72 9.77
CA ASN A 117 6.99 -13.31 9.62
C ASN A 117 7.90 -12.79 10.75
N PHE A 118 7.89 -13.38 11.94
CA PHE A 118 8.77 -13.00 13.05
C PHE A 118 10.24 -13.17 12.68
N PHE A 119 10.60 -14.24 11.99
CA PHE A 119 11.98 -14.45 11.52
C PHE A 119 12.41 -13.39 10.49
N LYS A 120 11.51 -12.98 9.60
CA LYS A 120 11.80 -11.90 8.63
C LYS A 120 11.99 -10.57 9.34
N ILE A 121 11.10 -10.22 10.28
CA ILE A 121 11.20 -8.98 11.07
C ILE A 121 12.49 -8.99 11.90
N TYR A 122 12.80 -10.10 12.58
CA TYR A 122 14.01 -10.24 13.38
C TYR A 122 15.29 -9.97 12.56
N LYS A 123 15.36 -10.50 11.33
CA LYS A 123 16.50 -10.23 10.43
C LYS A 123 16.63 -8.76 10.02
N LEU A 124 15.53 -8.02 9.93
CA LEU A 124 15.54 -6.59 9.59
C LEU A 124 15.95 -5.70 10.78
N VAL A 125 15.67 -6.15 12.00
CA VAL A 125 15.98 -5.38 13.24
C VAL A 125 17.39 -5.65 13.75
N LYS A 126 17.98 -6.79 13.38
CA LYS A 126 19.36 -7.15 13.72
C LYS A 126 20.30 -6.39 12.76
N VAL A 127 20.60 -5.14 13.13
CA VAL A 127 21.69 -4.34 12.54
C VAL A 127 22.94 -4.53 13.40
#